data_ea2b7d66f285bf069111d1a94342ea65
#
_entry.id   ea2b7d66f285bf069111d1a94342ea65
#
_cell.length_a   1.000
_cell.length_b   1.000
_cell.length_c   1.000
_cell.angle_alpha   90.00
_cell.angle_beta   90.00
_cell.angle_gamma   90.00
#
_symmetry.space_group_name_H-M   'P 1'
#
loop_
_entity.id
_entity.type
_entity.pdbx_description
1 polymer ?
#
loop_
_entity_poly.entity_id
_entity_poly.type
_entity_poly.pdbx_seq_one_letter_code
_entity_poly.pdbx_strand_id
1 'polypeptide(L)'
;SFTVPNYVVVSADSVVPGSTKGESGFIANITQISTEQTGKESLHNNKVANAEKQLNGEFIDPDLEEPWMNEADFDAEEGWSYYPVWVEWVNQNQDAPNPVGNFSANNGYEDEYIPNIPGWYDSTDGIAGEYLALLQLDEGAYTLGVNSDDGFRATIGVNYNDVLAQEIGVFDGGRGASDSIFDILITKAGLYPFRVLWFEGGGGANIEIFSVVDGEKILINDPDVDGAIKAFIPKGATVDEQIMERDATTGRAAVVSITPASGQKRVESASSIEVVIEN
;
A
#
# COMPACT_ATOMS: atom_id res chain seq x y z
N SER A 1 -28.41 -13.08 22.52
CA SER A 1 -28.28 -11.83 21.75
C SER A 1 -27.56 -12.14 20.45
N PHE A 2 -28.18 -11.87 19.33
CA PHE A 2 -27.50 -11.91 18.03
C PHE A 2 -26.74 -10.62 17.87
N THR A 3 -25.42 -10.70 17.76
CA THR A 3 -24.60 -9.57 17.30
C THR A 3 -24.62 -9.63 15.77
N VAL A 4 -25.19 -8.62 15.12
CA VAL A 4 -25.06 -8.47 13.66
C VAL A 4 -23.63 -8.04 13.39
N PRO A 5 -22.84 -8.79 12.60
CA PRO A 5 -21.51 -8.34 12.21
C PRO A 5 -21.60 -7.01 11.47
N ASN A 6 -20.72 -6.08 11.79
CA ASN A 6 -20.70 -4.77 11.16
C ASN A 6 -19.79 -4.84 9.91
N TYR A 7 -20.34 -5.32 8.80
CA TYR A 7 -19.61 -5.38 7.54
C TYR A 7 -19.53 -4.00 6.89
N VAL A 8 -18.35 -3.72 6.32
CA VAL A 8 -18.21 -2.66 5.31
C VAL A 8 -18.71 -3.23 3.98
N VAL A 9 -19.84 -2.75 3.49
CA VAL A 9 -20.40 -3.20 2.20
C VAL A 9 -19.60 -2.54 1.08
N VAL A 10 -18.85 -3.33 0.32
CA VAL A 10 -18.04 -2.84 -0.78
C VAL A 10 -18.93 -2.51 -1.99
N SER A 11 -18.72 -1.34 -2.59
CA SER A 11 -19.49 -0.91 -3.76
C SER A 11 -19.31 -1.87 -4.94
N ALA A 12 -20.41 -2.28 -5.55
CA ALA A 12 -20.40 -3.07 -6.78
C ALA A 12 -19.80 -2.30 -7.98
N ASP A 13 -19.74 -0.97 -7.90
CA ASP A 13 -19.14 -0.10 -8.93
C ASP A 13 -17.61 -0.14 -8.90
N SER A 14 -17.01 -0.65 -7.82
CA SER A 14 -15.56 -0.88 -7.72
C SER A 14 -15.07 -2.09 -8.53
N VAL A 15 -15.96 -2.88 -9.13
CA VAL A 15 -15.57 -4.01 -9.97
C VAL A 15 -14.98 -3.53 -11.28
N VAL A 16 -13.73 -3.90 -11.53
CA VAL A 16 -13.05 -3.59 -12.81
C VAL A 16 -13.16 -4.75 -13.81
N PRO A 17 -13.01 -4.48 -15.14
CA PRO A 17 -13.07 -5.51 -16.15
C PRO A 17 -12.04 -6.62 -15.96
N GLY A 18 -12.39 -7.88 -16.21
CA GLY A 18 -11.46 -9.01 -16.15
C GLY A 18 -10.25 -8.91 -17.10
N SER A 19 -10.36 -8.07 -18.14
CA SER A 19 -9.24 -7.77 -19.05
C SER A 19 -8.12 -6.95 -18.42
N THR A 20 -8.36 -6.33 -17.27
CA THR A 20 -7.35 -5.60 -16.49
C THR A 20 -6.43 -6.51 -15.67
N LYS A 21 -6.77 -7.79 -15.57
CA LYS A 21 -6.00 -8.79 -14.83
C LYS A 21 -4.66 -9.06 -15.48
N GLY A 22 -3.59 -8.81 -14.75
CA GLY A 22 -2.21 -9.18 -15.11
C GLY A 22 -1.72 -10.43 -14.40
N GLU A 23 -0.44 -10.45 -14.03
CA GLU A 23 0.19 -11.54 -13.31
C GLU A 23 -0.27 -11.61 -11.86
N SER A 24 -0.04 -12.76 -11.21
CA SER A 24 -0.35 -12.97 -9.79
C SER A 24 0.63 -12.18 -8.93
N GLY A 25 0.13 -11.47 -7.93
CA GLY A 25 0.95 -10.72 -6.98
C GLY A 25 0.43 -9.33 -6.68
N PHE A 26 1.30 -8.56 -6.03
CA PHE A 26 1.12 -7.17 -5.67
C PHE A 26 2.11 -6.27 -6.39
N ILE A 27 1.85 -4.99 -6.41
CA ILE A 27 2.83 -3.94 -6.67
C ILE A 27 3.11 -3.28 -5.33
N ALA A 28 4.38 -3.17 -4.97
CA ALA A 28 4.78 -2.50 -3.74
C ALA A 28 5.71 -1.34 -4.06
N ASN A 29 5.39 -0.17 -3.54
CA ASN A 29 6.19 1.05 -3.64
C ASN A 29 6.65 1.43 -2.23
N ILE A 30 7.96 1.57 -2.04
CA ILE A 30 8.57 1.90 -0.76
C ILE A 30 9.27 3.24 -0.86
N THR A 31 9.01 4.12 0.11
CA THR A 31 9.74 5.37 0.29
C THR A 31 10.33 5.43 1.69
N GLN A 32 11.53 5.96 1.78
CA GLN A 32 12.18 6.20 3.06
C GLN A 32 12.73 7.63 3.12
N ILE A 33 12.37 8.33 4.20
CA ILE A 33 12.95 9.62 4.58
C ILE A 33 13.29 9.52 6.06
N SER A 34 14.55 9.19 6.35
CA SER A 34 14.98 8.87 7.71
C SER A 34 15.36 10.09 8.53
N THR A 35 15.53 9.86 9.83
CA THR A 35 16.11 10.83 10.76
C THR A 35 17.55 11.19 10.39
N GLU A 36 18.30 10.24 9.87
CA GLU A 36 19.70 10.42 9.44
C GLU A 36 19.80 11.40 8.29
N GLN A 37 18.86 11.40 7.36
CA GLN A 37 18.78 12.36 6.27
C GLN A 37 18.31 13.74 6.76
N THR A 38 17.25 13.77 7.54
CA THR A 38 16.59 15.04 7.87
C THR A 38 17.11 15.72 9.14
N GLY A 39 17.77 14.97 10.02
CA GLY A 39 18.12 15.40 11.39
C GLY A 39 16.90 15.61 12.30
N LYS A 40 15.74 15.07 11.94
CA LYS A 40 14.47 15.23 12.64
C LYS A 40 13.80 13.86 12.76
N GLU A 41 12.83 13.75 13.68
CA GLU A 41 11.94 12.58 13.73
C GLU A 41 11.23 12.37 12.39
N SER A 42 10.73 11.16 12.16
CA SER A 42 10.01 10.80 10.94
C SER A 42 8.99 11.88 10.54
N LEU A 43 9.07 12.33 9.28
CA LEU A 43 8.23 13.43 8.78
C LEU A 43 6.75 13.04 8.71
N HIS A 44 6.42 11.76 8.54
CA HIS A 44 5.02 11.33 8.52
C HIS A 44 4.39 11.24 9.93
N ASN A 45 5.18 11.30 11.01
CA ASN A 45 4.70 11.33 12.40
C ASN A 45 3.66 10.22 12.71
N ASN A 46 3.81 9.05 12.11
CA ASN A 46 2.88 7.91 12.25
C ASN A 46 1.42 8.31 11.97
N LYS A 47 1.20 9.00 10.85
CA LYS A 47 -0.11 9.43 10.38
C LYS A 47 -0.34 9.10 8.91
N VAL A 48 -1.46 8.46 8.62
CA VAL A 48 -1.92 8.12 7.26
C VAL A 48 -1.78 9.32 6.31
N ALA A 49 -2.32 10.48 6.69
CA ALA A 49 -2.29 11.67 5.84
C ALA A 49 -0.88 12.17 5.52
N ASN A 50 0.09 11.95 6.41
CA ASN A 50 1.47 12.34 6.19
C ASN A 50 2.25 11.26 5.44
N ALA A 51 1.95 9.97 5.66
CA ALA A 51 2.50 8.89 4.86
C ALA A 51 2.11 9.02 3.38
N GLU A 52 0.86 9.45 3.08
CA GLU A 52 0.46 9.83 1.72
C GLU A 52 1.33 10.95 1.14
N LYS A 53 1.63 11.98 1.94
CA LYS A 53 2.53 13.06 1.50
C LYS A 53 3.93 12.56 1.21
N GLN A 54 4.46 11.65 2.03
CA GLN A 54 5.77 11.06 1.80
C GLN A 54 5.79 10.30 0.48
N LEU A 55 4.82 9.41 0.25
CA LEU A 55 4.69 8.67 -1.01
C LEU A 55 4.54 9.57 -2.23
N ASN A 56 3.91 10.73 -2.08
CA ASN A 56 3.72 11.73 -3.13
C ASN A 56 4.90 12.70 -3.31
N GLY A 57 5.98 12.56 -2.52
CA GLY A 57 7.12 13.48 -2.59
C GLY A 57 6.78 14.92 -2.16
N GLU A 58 5.79 15.10 -1.27
CA GLU A 58 5.35 16.42 -0.81
C GLU A 58 6.20 16.99 0.32
N PHE A 59 7.06 16.19 0.93
CA PHE A 59 8.02 16.67 1.93
C PHE A 59 9.23 17.28 1.26
N ILE A 60 9.40 18.58 1.42
CA ILE A 60 10.41 19.38 0.76
C ILE A 60 11.61 19.59 1.67
N ASP A 61 12.82 19.35 1.14
CA ASP A 61 14.08 19.74 1.76
C ASP A 61 14.18 21.29 1.75
N PRO A 62 14.25 21.94 2.91
CA PRO A 62 14.26 23.39 2.99
C PRO A 62 15.54 24.03 2.43
N ASP A 63 16.61 23.26 2.30
CA ASP A 63 17.91 23.77 1.82
C ASP A 63 18.03 23.66 0.29
N LEU A 64 17.39 22.65 -0.31
CA LEU A 64 17.40 22.40 -1.76
C LEU A 64 16.13 22.90 -2.47
N GLU A 65 15.06 23.16 -1.74
CA GLU A 65 13.72 23.48 -2.27
C GLU A 65 13.15 22.39 -3.21
N GLU A 66 13.60 21.14 -3.00
CA GLU A 66 13.19 19.95 -3.74
C GLU A 66 12.61 18.90 -2.78
N PRO A 67 11.85 17.90 -3.27
CA PRO A 67 11.44 16.76 -2.44
C PRO A 67 12.65 16.07 -1.80
N TRP A 68 12.52 15.70 -0.53
CA TRP A 68 13.49 14.83 0.11
C TRP A 68 13.74 13.58 -0.73
N MET A 69 15.00 13.18 -0.82
CA MET A 69 15.40 11.99 -1.55
C MET A 69 14.73 10.74 -0.93
N ASN A 70 14.21 9.85 -1.77
CA ASN A 70 13.81 8.53 -1.32
C ASN A 70 15.06 7.68 -1.09
N GLU A 71 15.39 7.38 0.15
CA GLU A 71 16.58 6.60 0.53
C GLU A 71 16.49 5.13 0.09
N ALA A 72 15.27 4.60 -0.07
CA ALA A 72 15.03 3.25 -0.56
C ALA A 72 15.16 3.12 -2.08
N ASP A 73 15.34 4.23 -2.80
CA ASP A 73 15.51 4.24 -4.25
C ASP A 73 16.99 4.35 -4.62
N PHE A 74 17.64 3.21 -4.83
CA PHE A 74 19.05 3.15 -5.23
C PHE A 74 19.27 3.39 -6.72
N ASP A 75 18.24 3.35 -7.54
CA ASP A 75 18.29 3.58 -8.97
C ASP A 75 17.04 4.32 -9.46
N ALA A 76 17.08 5.65 -9.29
CA ALA A 76 15.97 6.53 -9.66
C ALA A 76 15.63 6.51 -11.17
N GLU A 77 16.53 5.99 -12.03
CA GLU A 77 16.28 5.86 -13.47
C GLU A 77 15.41 4.66 -13.80
N GLU A 78 15.49 3.58 -12.98
CA GLU A 78 14.71 2.36 -13.16
C GLU A 78 13.41 2.34 -12.36
N GLY A 79 13.29 3.25 -11.39
CA GLY A 79 12.19 3.23 -10.41
C GLY A 79 12.41 2.18 -9.32
N TRP A 80 11.43 2.05 -8.42
CA TRP A 80 11.60 1.27 -7.20
C TRP A 80 10.35 0.42 -6.85
N SER A 81 9.53 0.07 -7.81
CA SER A 81 8.41 -0.85 -7.59
C SER A 81 8.89 -2.29 -7.50
N TYR A 82 8.32 -3.01 -6.56
CA TYR A 82 8.54 -4.43 -6.34
C TYR A 82 7.27 -5.20 -6.63
N TYR A 83 7.40 -6.49 -6.99
CA TYR A 83 6.29 -7.34 -7.39
C TYR A 83 6.22 -8.61 -6.54
N PRO A 84 5.95 -8.48 -5.22
CA PRO A 84 5.87 -9.64 -4.35
C PRO A 84 4.65 -10.50 -4.66
N VAL A 85 4.77 -11.81 -4.42
CA VAL A 85 3.64 -12.74 -4.54
C VAL A 85 2.62 -12.48 -3.44
N TRP A 86 3.08 -12.30 -2.22
CA TRP A 86 2.32 -11.87 -1.04
C TRP A 86 3.05 -10.74 -0.32
N VAL A 87 2.44 -10.16 0.70
CA VAL A 87 3.06 -9.14 1.54
C VAL A 87 3.22 -9.68 2.95
N GLU A 88 4.47 -9.95 3.32
CA GLU A 88 4.94 -10.39 4.62
C GLU A 88 6.38 -9.90 4.74
N TRP A 89 6.60 -8.73 5.36
CA TRP A 89 7.90 -8.08 5.42
C TRP A 89 8.20 -7.52 6.80
N VAL A 90 9.45 -7.63 7.18
CA VAL A 90 10.00 -7.09 8.44
C VAL A 90 11.27 -6.28 8.15
N ASN A 91 11.65 -5.41 9.07
CA ASN A 91 13.01 -4.87 9.08
C ASN A 91 13.97 -5.78 9.88
N GLN A 92 15.29 -5.54 9.77
CA GLN A 92 16.32 -6.34 10.42
C GLN A 92 16.23 -6.32 11.95
N ASN A 93 15.51 -5.36 12.54
CA ASN A 93 15.32 -5.29 13.99
C ASN A 93 14.23 -6.25 14.49
N GLN A 94 13.42 -6.79 13.58
CA GLN A 94 12.30 -7.68 13.89
C GLN A 94 12.44 -9.09 13.30
N ASP A 95 13.62 -9.42 12.81
CA ASP A 95 13.96 -10.74 12.30
C ASP A 95 14.32 -11.73 13.44
N ALA A 96 14.58 -12.97 13.08
CA ALA A 96 15.06 -13.99 14.02
C ALA A 96 16.22 -13.48 14.89
N PRO A 97 16.31 -13.80 16.18
CA PRO A 97 15.54 -14.86 16.87
C PRO A 97 14.20 -14.43 17.48
N ASN A 98 13.76 -13.24 17.26
CA ASN A 98 12.50 -12.70 17.80
C ASN A 98 11.54 -12.32 16.67
N PRO A 99 11.06 -13.30 15.88
CA PRO A 99 10.15 -13.01 14.78
C PRO A 99 8.85 -12.37 15.31
N VAL A 100 8.31 -11.45 14.54
CA VAL A 100 7.07 -10.74 14.85
C VAL A 100 6.01 -11.01 13.79
N GLY A 101 4.77 -10.68 14.13
CA GLY A 101 3.66 -10.90 13.23
C GLY A 101 3.10 -12.32 13.33
N ASN A 102 2.32 -12.69 12.30
CA ASN A 102 1.64 -13.99 12.23
C ASN A 102 2.38 -14.98 11.33
N PHE A 103 3.10 -14.46 10.34
CA PHE A 103 3.78 -15.24 9.32
C PHE A 103 5.29 -15.04 9.49
N SER A 104 5.95 -16.05 10.02
CA SER A 104 7.36 -15.98 10.33
C SER A 104 7.98 -17.38 10.25
N ALA A 105 9.27 -17.48 10.40
CA ALA A 105 10.00 -18.76 10.40
C ALA A 105 9.43 -19.79 11.41
N ASN A 106 8.81 -19.34 12.49
CA ASN A 106 8.14 -20.22 13.44
C ASN A 106 6.89 -20.91 12.88
N ASN A 107 6.27 -20.32 11.85
CA ASN A 107 5.05 -20.82 11.23
C ASN A 107 5.30 -21.38 9.81
N GLY A 108 6.58 -21.49 9.42
CA GLY A 108 6.95 -22.03 8.11
C GLY A 108 7.08 -20.99 7.01
N TYR A 109 7.04 -19.70 7.34
CA TYR A 109 7.34 -18.59 6.44
C TYR A 109 8.74 -18.07 6.72
N GLU A 110 9.52 -17.77 5.69
CA GLU A 110 10.77 -17.01 5.87
C GLU A 110 10.42 -15.55 6.05
N ASP A 111 11.05 -14.90 7.05
CA ASP A 111 10.92 -13.45 7.22
C ASP A 111 11.63 -12.75 6.06
N GLU A 112 10.86 -12.06 5.19
CA GLU A 112 11.41 -11.28 4.11
C GLU A 112 11.69 -9.85 4.57
N TYR A 113 12.81 -9.28 4.14
CA TYR A 113 13.13 -7.90 4.46
C TYR A 113 12.39 -6.93 3.54
N ILE A 114 11.99 -5.79 4.10
CA ILE A 114 11.47 -4.68 3.33
C ILE A 114 12.51 -4.30 2.27
N PRO A 115 12.17 -4.30 0.98
CA PRO A 115 13.12 -4.02 -0.09
C PRO A 115 13.85 -2.70 0.07
N ASN A 116 15.18 -2.73 -0.14
CA ASN A 116 16.09 -1.58 -0.03
C ASN A 116 16.09 -0.87 1.34
N ILE A 117 15.70 -1.56 2.39
CA ILE A 117 15.87 -1.10 3.76
C ILE A 117 16.96 -1.97 4.42
N PRO A 118 17.99 -1.36 5.04
CA PRO A 118 18.22 0.07 5.21
C PRO A 118 18.56 0.77 3.88
N GLY A 119 18.11 2.03 3.74
CA GLY A 119 18.39 2.85 2.56
C GLY A 119 19.77 3.51 2.58
N TRP A 120 19.92 4.59 1.79
CA TRP A 120 21.22 5.28 1.58
C TRP A 120 21.93 5.73 2.85
N TYR A 121 21.20 6.05 3.91
CA TYR A 121 21.80 6.53 5.18
C TYR A 121 21.86 5.44 6.25
N ASP A 122 21.76 4.16 5.85
CA ASP A 122 21.84 3.00 6.74
C ASP A 122 20.81 3.01 7.89
N SER A 123 19.67 3.65 7.65
CA SER A 123 18.55 3.73 8.58
C SER A 123 17.47 2.69 8.25
N THR A 124 16.81 2.18 9.29
CA THR A 124 15.64 1.29 9.16
C THR A 124 14.33 2.00 9.46
N ASP A 125 14.35 3.32 9.66
CA ASP A 125 13.26 4.14 10.13
C ASP A 125 12.72 5.09 9.03
N GLY A 126 11.56 5.69 9.27
CA GLY A 126 11.00 6.73 8.40
C GLY A 126 10.42 6.19 7.09
N ILE A 127 9.82 5.00 7.14
CA ILE A 127 9.33 4.27 5.96
C ILE A 127 7.85 4.59 5.72
N ALA A 128 7.48 4.75 4.46
CA ALA A 128 6.10 4.65 4.00
C ALA A 128 6.04 3.74 2.77
N GLY A 129 5.06 2.86 2.75
CA GLY A 129 4.86 1.89 1.67
C GLY A 129 3.41 1.86 1.19
N GLU A 130 3.21 1.53 -0.07
CA GLU A 130 1.89 1.17 -0.56
C GLU A 130 1.94 -0.16 -1.31
N TYR A 131 0.88 -0.92 -1.14
CA TYR A 131 0.70 -2.25 -1.70
C TYR A 131 -0.58 -2.27 -2.50
N LEU A 132 -0.48 -2.55 -3.80
CA LEU A 132 -1.56 -2.46 -4.77
C LEU A 132 -1.84 -3.82 -5.39
N ALA A 133 -3.11 -4.23 -5.45
CA ALA A 133 -3.52 -5.45 -6.14
C ALA A 133 -4.96 -5.37 -6.64
N LEU A 134 -5.30 -6.20 -7.61
CA LEU A 134 -6.66 -6.56 -7.95
C LEU A 134 -7.04 -7.82 -7.17
N LEU A 135 -7.88 -7.70 -6.14
CA LEU A 135 -8.39 -8.88 -5.43
C LEU A 135 -9.51 -9.53 -6.22
N GLN A 136 -9.41 -10.83 -6.46
CA GLN A 136 -10.51 -11.61 -7.03
C GLN A 136 -11.41 -12.09 -5.91
N LEU A 137 -12.63 -11.53 -5.84
CA LEU A 137 -13.59 -11.82 -4.79
C LEU A 137 -14.92 -12.30 -5.40
N ASP A 138 -15.48 -13.34 -4.83
CA ASP A 138 -16.84 -13.80 -5.11
C ASP A 138 -17.84 -13.05 -4.21
N GLU A 139 -19.15 -13.21 -4.48
CA GLU A 139 -20.17 -12.67 -3.59
C GLU A 139 -20.11 -13.39 -2.23
N GLY A 140 -20.06 -12.62 -1.15
CA GLY A 140 -19.96 -13.17 0.19
C GLY A 140 -19.33 -12.23 1.20
N ALA A 141 -19.26 -12.70 2.42
CA ALA A 141 -18.57 -12.03 3.51
C ALA A 141 -17.12 -12.50 3.59
N TYR A 142 -16.21 -11.57 3.81
CA TYR A 142 -14.78 -11.82 4.00
C TYR A 142 -14.30 -11.12 5.25
N THR A 143 -13.41 -11.78 5.97
CA THR A 143 -12.64 -11.19 7.04
C THR A 143 -11.21 -11.00 6.54
N LEU A 144 -10.76 -9.76 6.48
CA LEU A 144 -9.40 -9.39 6.10
C LEU A 144 -8.62 -8.90 7.31
N GLY A 145 -7.32 -8.88 7.22
CA GLY A 145 -6.45 -8.39 8.28
C GLY A 145 -5.16 -7.79 7.77
N VAL A 146 -4.64 -6.88 8.56
CA VAL A 146 -3.29 -6.32 8.43
C VAL A 146 -2.62 -6.41 9.79
N ASN A 147 -1.49 -7.09 9.85
CA ASN A 147 -0.57 -6.96 10.98
C ASN A 147 0.46 -5.91 10.62
N SER A 148 0.62 -4.91 11.46
CA SER A 148 1.56 -3.83 11.16
C SER A 148 2.20 -3.21 12.41
N ASP A 149 3.42 -2.80 12.23
CA ASP A 149 4.22 -1.88 13.00
C ASP A 149 4.70 -0.80 12.00
N ASP A 150 4.31 0.45 12.02
CA ASP A 150 3.30 1.08 12.87
C ASP A 150 1.88 0.94 12.31
N GLY A 151 1.42 1.94 11.56
CA GLY A 151 0.05 2.09 11.14
C GLY A 151 -0.20 1.82 9.65
N PHE A 152 -1.47 1.72 9.29
CA PHE A 152 -1.89 1.45 7.92
C PHE A 152 -3.27 2.02 7.60
N ARG A 153 -3.60 2.06 6.31
CA ARG A 153 -4.97 2.23 5.79
C ARG A 153 -5.19 1.29 4.61
N ALA A 154 -6.24 0.47 4.67
CA ALA A 154 -6.68 -0.39 3.57
C ALA A 154 -7.94 0.18 2.91
N THR A 155 -7.96 0.21 1.57
CA THR A 155 -9.06 0.76 0.78
C THR A 155 -9.41 -0.13 -0.41
N ILE A 156 -10.67 -0.06 -0.84
CA ILE A 156 -11.15 -0.58 -2.12
C ILE A 156 -11.85 0.56 -2.86
N GLY A 157 -11.46 0.81 -4.10
CA GLY A 157 -12.02 1.87 -4.94
C GLY A 157 -12.23 1.44 -6.39
N VAL A 158 -12.52 2.38 -7.28
CA VAL A 158 -12.67 2.10 -8.72
C VAL A 158 -11.31 1.98 -9.41
N ASN A 159 -10.27 2.50 -8.79
CA ASN A 159 -8.85 2.31 -9.12
C ASN A 159 -8.01 2.50 -7.85
N TYR A 160 -6.68 2.33 -7.93
CA TYR A 160 -5.79 2.43 -6.76
C TYR A 160 -5.64 3.85 -6.21
N ASN A 161 -5.78 4.85 -7.07
CA ASN A 161 -5.61 6.25 -6.73
C ASN A 161 -6.95 6.95 -6.48
N ASP A 162 -8.03 6.18 -6.32
CA ASP A 162 -9.36 6.70 -6.02
C ASP A 162 -9.36 7.42 -4.67
N VAL A 163 -9.41 8.75 -4.70
CA VAL A 163 -9.46 9.59 -3.49
C VAL A 163 -10.76 9.40 -2.70
N LEU A 164 -11.78 8.81 -3.33
CA LEU A 164 -13.05 8.45 -2.72
C LEU A 164 -13.14 6.96 -2.40
N ALA A 165 -12.01 6.22 -2.52
CA ALA A 165 -11.96 4.80 -2.20
C ALA A 165 -12.53 4.54 -0.80
N GLN A 166 -13.32 3.50 -0.71
CA GLN A 166 -13.93 3.10 0.54
C GLN A 166 -12.85 2.53 1.48
N GLU A 167 -12.68 3.18 2.63
CA GLU A 167 -11.86 2.63 3.70
C GLU A 167 -12.49 1.38 4.28
N ILE A 168 -11.74 0.28 4.29
CA ILE A 168 -12.18 -1.01 4.81
C ILE A 168 -11.49 -1.38 6.13
N GLY A 169 -10.31 -0.81 6.39
CA GLY A 169 -9.58 -0.98 7.63
C GLY A 169 -8.52 0.09 7.81
N VAL A 170 -8.30 0.53 9.06
CA VAL A 170 -7.31 1.57 9.38
C VAL A 170 -6.79 1.45 10.80
N PHE A 171 -5.50 1.73 10.97
CA PHE A 171 -4.91 2.13 12.25
C PHE A 171 -4.01 3.34 11.99
N ASP A 172 -4.45 4.51 12.43
CA ASP A 172 -3.76 5.80 12.19
C ASP A 172 -2.95 6.24 13.41
N GLY A 173 -1.81 5.62 13.63
CA GLY A 173 -0.95 5.88 14.79
C GLY A 173 0.28 5.00 14.86
N GLY A 174 1.11 5.22 15.90
CA GLY A 174 2.25 4.35 16.23
C GLY A 174 1.79 3.16 17.07
N ARG A 175 2.33 1.99 16.78
CA ARG A 175 2.15 0.75 17.56
C ARG A 175 3.24 -0.26 17.21
N GLY A 176 3.51 -1.22 18.13
CA GLY A 176 4.25 -2.43 17.76
C GLY A 176 3.39 -3.39 16.95
N ALA A 177 4.02 -4.39 16.33
CA ALA A 177 3.37 -5.39 15.46
C ALA A 177 2.08 -5.94 16.07
N SER A 178 0.97 -5.66 15.43
CA SER A 178 -0.37 -5.98 15.94
C SER A 178 -1.39 -6.13 14.82
N ASP A 179 -2.34 -7.02 15.03
CA ASP A 179 -3.44 -7.23 14.09
C ASP A 179 -4.48 -6.11 14.11
N SER A 180 -4.97 -5.80 12.94
CA SER A 180 -6.26 -5.15 12.72
C SER A 180 -7.09 -6.04 11.82
N ILE A 181 -8.24 -6.47 12.33
CA ILE A 181 -9.17 -7.35 11.61
C ILE A 181 -10.41 -6.56 11.24
N PHE A 182 -10.87 -6.70 10.00
CA PHE A 182 -12.04 -5.98 9.49
C PHE A 182 -12.85 -6.86 8.52
N ASP A 183 -14.18 -6.73 8.62
CA ASP A 183 -15.12 -7.52 7.86
C ASP A 183 -15.70 -6.72 6.68
N ILE A 184 -15.69 -7.31 5.49
CA ILE A 184 -16.29 -6.74 4.29
C ILE A 184 -17.36 -7.64 3.72
N LEU A 185 -18.34 -7.06 3.03
CA LEU A 185 -19.37 -7.77 2.29
C LEU A 185 -19.28 -7.42 0.80
N ILE A 186 -19.03 -8.42 -0.01
CA ILE A 186 -18.99 -8.34 -1.47
C ILE A 186 -20.35 -8.71 -2.03
N THR A 187 -20.98 -7.79 -2.76
CA THR A 187 -22.33 -7.97 -3.33
C THR A 187 -22.32 -8.30 -4.82
N LYS A 188 -21.14 -8.32 -5.44
CA LYS A 188 -20.95 -8.66 -6.85
C LYS A 188 -19.58 -9.30 -7.03
N ALA A 189 -19.52 -10.48 -7.61
CA ALA A 189 -18.25 -11.14 -7.92
C ALA A 189 -17.43 -10.35 -8.95
N GLY A 190 -16.10 -10.28 -8.78
CA GLY A 190 -15.23 -9.59 -9.72
C GLY A 190 -13.81 -9.32 -9.21
N LEU A 191 -13.12 -8.42 -9.92
CA LEU A 191 -11.81 -7.90 -9.55
C LEU A 191 -11.98 -6.52 -8.91
N TYR A 192 -11.37 -6.33 -7.76
CA TYR A 192 -11.48 -5.12 -6.94
C TYR A 192 -10.11 -4.48 -6.75
N PRO A 193 -9.91 -3.23 -7.19
CA PRO A 193 -8.70 -2.47 -6.85
C PRO A 193 -8.59 -2.31 -5.34
N PHE A 194 -7.53 -2.85 -4.80
CA PHE A 194 -7.20 -2.88 -3.38
C PHE A 194 -5.89 -2.17 -3.15
N ARG A 195 -5.83 -1.31 -2.15
CA ARG A 195 -4.63 -0.59 -1.74
C ARG A 195 -4.46 -0.67 -0.23
N VAL A 196 -3.25 -0.99 0.20
CA VAL A 196 -2.82 -0.80 1.58
C VAL A 196 -1.71 0.24 1.58
N LEU A 197 -1.93 1.34 2.26
CA LEU A 197 -0.91 2.28 2.69
C LEU A 197 -0.41 1.83 4.06
N TRP A 198 0.89 1.78 4.24
CA TRP A 198 1.55 1.43 5.50
C TRP A 198 2.65 2.45 5.81
N PHE A 199 3.00 2.59 7.08
CA PHE A 199 4.09 3.44 7.52
C PHE A 199 4.69 2.94 8.84
N GLU A 200 5.98 3.25 9.02
CA GLU A 200 6.78 2.98 10.18
C GLU A 200 7.67 4.20 10.47
N GLY A 201 7.66 4.69 11.72
CA GLY A 201 8.36 5.91 12.12
C GLY A 201 9.72 5.68 12.73
N GLY A 202 9.90 4.62 13.48
CA GLY A 202 11.17 4.30 14.13
C GLY A 202 11.08 3.08 15.02
N GLY A 203 12.10 2.25 14.97
CA GLY A 203 12.23 1.04 15.75
C GLY A 203 12.06 -0.23 14.94
N GLY A 204 11.09 -1.06 15.28
CA GLY A 204 10.74 -2.24 14.52
C GLY A 204 9.76 -1.90 13.41
N ALA A 205 9.79 -2.62 12.29
CA ALA A 205 8.86 -2.46 11.18
C ALA A 205 8.36 -3.82 10.70
N ASN A 206 7.05 -3.93 10.53
CA ASN A 206 6.42 -5.14 10.02
C ASN A 206 5.15 -4.80 9.25
N ILE A 207 4.90 -5.55 8.19
CA ILE A 207 3.66 -5.50 7.42
C ILE A 207 3.29 -6.87 6.87
N GLU A 208 2.09 -7.35 7.20
CA GLU A 208 1.50 -8.58 6.68
C GLU A 208 0.07 -8.30 6.23
N ILE A 209 -0.31 -8.81 5.05
CA ILE A 209 -1.66 -8.65 4.49
C ILE A 209 -2.29 -10.04 4.33
N PHE A 210 -3.38 -10.29 5.05
CA PHE A 210 -3.97 -11.62 5.14
C PHE A 210 -5.51 -11.61 5.15
N SER A 211 -6.09 -12.78 5.00
CA SER A 211 -7.50 -13.07 5.25
C SER A 211 -7.65 -14.04 6.42
N VAL A 212 -8.84 -14.12 6.98
CA VAL A 212 -9.16 -15.08 8.04
C VAL A 212 -10.27 -16.01 7.53
N VAL A 213 -9.98 -17.30 7.44
CA VAL A 213 -10.90 -18.34 6.99
C VAL A 213 -10.99 -19.40 8.08
N ASP A 214 -12.19 -19.67 8.58
CA ASP A 214 -12.42 -20.64 9.66
C ASP A 214 -11.57 -20.42 10.93
N GLY A 215 -11.17 -19.16 11.16
CA GLY A 215 -10.33 -18.76 12.29
C GLY A 215 -8.83 -18.83 12.04
N GLU A 216 -8.42 -19.37 10.90
CA GLU A 216 -7.01 -19.43 10.47
C GLU A 216 -6.66 -18.22 9.60
N LYS A 217 -5.47 -17.65 9.82
CA LYS A 217 -4.94 -16.55 9.01
C LYS A 217 -4.21 -17.11 7.82
N ILE A 218 -4.48 -16.56 6.65
CA ILE A 218 -3.93 -16.98 5.36
C ILE A 218 -3.44 -15.74 4.62
N LEU A 219 -2.16 -15.69 4.22
CA LEU A 219 -1.66 -14.59 3.39
C LEU A 219 -2.50 -14.45 2.12
N ILE A 220 -2.82 -13.21 1.77
CA ILE A 220 -3.48 -12.97 0.49
C ILE A 220 -2.52 -13.38 -0.62
N ASN A 221 -3.02 -14.17 -1.56
CA ASN A 221 -2.30 -14.73 -2.71
C ASN A 221 -1.30 -15.85 -2.39
N ASP A 222 -1.37 -16.46 -1.20
CA ASP A 222 -0.57 -17.65 -0.89
C ASP A 222 -0.88 -18.76 -1.93
N PRO A 223 0.11 -19.21 -2.72
CA PRO A 223 -0.11 -20.22 -3.76
C PRO A 223 -0.30 -21.62 -3.19
N ASP A 224 0.19 -21.87 -1.98
CA ASP A 224 0.26 -23.20 -1.36
C ASP A 224 -0.97 -23.48 -0.47
N VAL A 225 -1.83 -22.46 -0.25
CA VAL A 225 -3.02 -22.61 0.59
C VAL A 225 -4.30 -22.53 -0.24
N ASP A 226 -5.09 -23.61 -0.18
CA ASP A 226 -6.42 -23.65 -0.78
C ASP A 226 -7.34 -22.64 -0.05
N GLY A 227 -8.04 -21.81 -0.83
CA GLY A 227 -8.94 -20.80 -0.27
C GLY A 227 -8.27 -19.44 -0.04
N ALA A 228 -6.96 -19.29 -0.27
CA ALA A 228 -6.31 -17.99 -0.28
C ALA A 228 -6.95 -17.06 -1.33
N ILE A 229 -7.28 -15.84 -0.93
CA ILE A 229 -7.77 -14.80 -1.84
C ILE A 229 -6.71 -14.54 -2.90
N LYS A 230 -7.10 -14.60 -4.17
CA LYS A 230 -6.16 -14.35 -5.28
C LYS A 230 -6.01 -12.85 -5.52
N ALA A 231 -4.76 -12.44 -5.66
CA ALA A 231 -4.36 -11.07 -5.98
C ALA A 231 -3.60 -11.02 -7.32
N PHE A 232 -3.82 -9.96 -8.08
CA PHE A 232 -3.19 -9.78 -9.40
C PHE A 232 -2.74 -8.34 -9.57
N ILE A 233 -1.61 -8.16 -10.23
CA ILE A 233 -1.23 -6.84 -10.71
C ILE A 233 -2.11 -6.44 -11.90
N PRO A 234 -2.35 -5.15 -12.17
CA PRO A 234 -3.02 -4.72 -13.40
C PRO A 234 -2.20 -5.09 -14.62
N LYS A 235 -2.87 -5.47 -15.70
CA LYS A 235 -2.21 -5.77 -16.95
C LYS A 235 -1.62 -4.51 -17.58
N GLY A 236 -0.30 -4.54 -17.84
CA GLY A 236 0.44 -3.43 -18.43
C GLY A 236 0.77 -2.31 -17.43
N ALA A 237 0.54 -2.52 -16.13
CA ALA A 237 0.99 -1.59 -15.12
C ALA A 237 2.51 -1.46 -15.17
N THR A 238 2.98 -0.23 -15.28
CA THR A 238 4.39 0.14 -15.18
C THR A 238 4.58 1.14 -14.04
N VAL A 239 5.80 1.27 -13.55
CA VAL A 239 6.13 2.27 -12.53
C VAL A 239 5.75 3.68 -12.99
N ASP A 240 6.04 3.98 -14.24
CA ASP A 240 5.76 5.29 -14.84
C ASP A 240 4.25 5.59 -14.90
N GLU A 241 3.43 4.60 -15.22
CA GLU A 241 1.98 4.76 -15.23
C GLU A 241 1.42 5.02 -13.83
N GLN A 242 1.97 4.36 -12.81
CA GLN A 242 1.55 4.56 -11.43
C GLN A 242 1.95 5.92 -10.88
N ILE A 243 3.17 6.38 -11.17
CA ILE A 243 3.64 7.71 -10.78
C ILE A 243 2.77 8.79 -11.44
N MET A 244 2.47 8.64 -12.72
CA MET A 244 1.62 9.58 -13.44
C MET A 244 0.18 9.61 -12.90
N GLU A 245 -0.40 8.45 -12.59
CA GLU A 245 -1.73 8.39 -11.98
C GLU A 245 -1.74 9.00 -10.58
N ARG A 246 -0.69 8.79 -9.81
CA ARG A 246 -0.55 9.36 -8.48
C ARG A 246 -0.39 10.88 -8.53
N ASP A 247 0.45 11.41 -9.41
CA ASP A 247 0.63 12.86 -9.60
C ASP A 247 -0.67 13.53 -10.08
N ALA A 248 -1.48 12.82 -10.85
CA ALA A 248 -2.77 13.28 -11.33
C ALA A 248 -3.85 13.31 -10.24
N THR A 249 -3.74 12.42 -9.25
CA THR A 249 -4.74 12.23 -8.20
C THR A 249 -4.39 12.94 -6.90
N THR A 250 -3.30 13.73 -6.83
CA THR A 250 -2.99 14.51 -5.64
C THR A 250 -4.18 15.38 -5.22
N GLY A 251 -5.13 14.70 -4.66
CA GLY A 251 -6.06 15.17 -3.66
C GLY A 251 -7.34 15.79 -4.10
N ARG A 252 -7.85 15.75 -5.33
CA ARG A 252 -9.20 16.29 -5.62
C ARG A 252 -9.79 15.78 -6.92
N ALA A 253 -10.85 15.01 -6.84
CA ALA A 253 -11.70 14.51 -7.93
C ALA A 253 -10.99 13.61 -8.96
N ALA A 254 -11.66 12.56 -9.43
CA ALA A 254 -11.15 11.70 -10.48
C ALA A 254 -10.73 12.55 -11.69
N VAL A 255 -9.44 12.53 -12.07
CA VAL A 255 -8.98 13.17 -13.28
C VAL A 255 -9.22 12.20 -14.43
N VAL A 256 -10.15 12.52 -15.32
CA VAL A 256 -10.56 11.66 -16.43
C VAL A 256 -9.52 11.67 -17.57
N SER A 257 -8.69 12.69 -17.66
CA SER A 257 -7.57 12.72 -18.60
C SER A 257 -6.49 13.72 -18.18
N ILE A 258 -5.24 13.39 -18.49
CA ILE A 258 -4.09 14.29 -18.28
C ILE A 258 -3.43 14.59 -19.61
N THR A 259 -3.14 15.87 -19.82
CA THR A 259 -2.22 16.33 -20.86
C THR A 259 -1.12 17.13 -20.16
N PRO A 260 0.17 16.77 -20.25
CA PRO A 260 0.81 16.21 -21.43
C PRO A 260 0.95 14.68 -21.43
N ALA A 261 1.15 14.17 -22.63
CA ALA A 261 1.26 12.75 -22.93
C ALA A 261 2.45 12.06 -22.23
N SER A 262 2.31 10.74 -22.10
CA SER A 262 3.26 9.80 -21.53
C SER A 262 4.73 10.15 -21.76
N GLY A 263 5.53 10.17 -20.67
CA GLY A 263 6.97 10.39 -20.71
C GLY A 263 7.47 11.62 -19.96
N GLN A 264 6.63 12.45 -19.36
CA GLN A 264 7.07 13.53 -18.47
C GLN A 264 7.02 13.07 -17.01
N LYS A 265 8.18 12.91 -16.41
CA LYS A 265 8.37 12.51 -15.01
C LYS A 265 7.94 13.57 -13.98
N ARG A 266 7.51 14.76 -14.40
CA ARG A 266 7.01 15.84 -13.54
C ARG A 266 6.08 16.75 -14.33
N VAL A 267 4.91 17.02 -13.79
CA VAL A 267 4.15 18.19 -14.17
C VAL A 267 4.72 19.34 -13.34
N GLU A 268 5.58 20.18 -13.94
CA GLU A 268 5.89 21.46 -13.32
C GLU A 268 4.57 22.16 -13.01
N SER A 269 4.47 22.81 -11.85
CA SER A 269 3.27 23.45 -11.35
C SER A 269 2.57 24.23 -12.47
N ALA A 270 1.63 23.59 -13.12
CA ALA A 270 0.84 24.23 -14.15
C ALA A 270 -0.04 25.27 -13.48
N SER A 271 -0.01 26.48 -13.99
CA SER A 271 -0.81 27.60 -13.49
C SER A 271 -2.32 27.40 -13.69
N SER A 272 -2.74 26.31 -14.34
CA SER A 272 -4.13 25.87 -14.43
C SER A 272 -4.23 24.41 -14.88
N ILE A 273 -5.01 23.62 -14.16
CA ILE A 273 -5.49 22.31 -14.59
C ILE A 273 -6.95 22.48 -14.99
N GLU A 274 -7.28 22.14 -16.23
CA GLU A 274 -8.67 22.11 -16.65
C GLU A 274 -9.24 20.73 -16.28
N VAL A 275 -10.12 20.70 -15.29
CA VAL A 275 -10.80 19.48 -14.86
C VAL A 275 -12.17 19.43 -15.53
N VAL A 276 -12.35 18.45 -16.40
CA VAL A 276 -13.67 18.14 -16.96
C VAL A 276 -14.30 17.09 -16.08
N ILE A 277 -15.35 17.46 -15.36
CA ILE A 277 -16.18 16.54 -14.58
C ILE A 277 -17.34 16.15 -15.46
N GLU A 278 -17.40 14.90 -15.91
CA GLU A 278 -18.60 14.32 -16.49
C GLU A 278 -19.47 13.74 -15.36
N ASN A 279 -20.74 14.17 -15.34
CA ASN A 279 -21.75 13.68 -14.39
C ASN A 279 -22.32 12.32 -14.85
#